data_2b8bee85a00287534ac83a388805d2e7
#
_entry.id   2b8bee85a00287534ac83a388805d2e7
#
_cell.length_a   1.000
_cell.length_b   1.000
_cell.length_c   1.000
_cell.angle_alpha   90.00
_cell.angle_beta   90.00
_cell.angle_gamma   90.00
#
_symmetry.space_group_name_H-M   'P 1'
#
loop_
_entity.id
_entity.type
_entity.pdbx_description
1 polymer ?
#
loop_
_entity_poly.entity_id
_entity_poly.type
_entity_poly.pdbx_seq_one_letter_code
_entity_poly.pdbx_strand_id
1 'polypeptide(L)'
;LIPHGGGAVPYHWGRFRGLAQELKKPLLEEHLLNNIFFDTCVYHQPGIDLLNTVIPVKNVLFASEMIGAVRGIDPQTGHYYDDTKRYIQASTLLSDADRHQIYEANVRRVFPRLDTRLKQKGL
;
A
#
# COMPACT_ATOMS: atom_id res chain seq x y z
N LEU A 1 7.47 -5.80 5.05
CA LEU A 1 6.95 -4.59 4.39
C LEU A 1 7.96 -4.10 3.35
N ILE A 2 7.50 -3.85 2.14
CA ILE A 2 8.27 -3.21 1.07
C ILE A 2 7.80 -1.75 1.01
N PRO A 3 8.65 -0.76 1.36
CA PRO A 3 8.28 0.64 1.44
C PRO A 3 8.12 1.30 0.06
N HIS A 4 7.65 2.54 0.07
CA HIS A 4 7.52 3.42 -1.10
C HIS A 4 6.67 2.80 -2.21
N GLY A 5 5.50 2.27 -1.84
CA GLY A 5 4.60 1.59 -2.77
C GLY A 5 5.20 0.36 -3.44
N GLY A 6 6.29 -0.17 -2.89
CA GLY A 6 7.03 -1.27 -3.48
C GLY A 6 8.04 -0.87 -4.56
N GLY A 7 8.30 0.42 -4.74
CA GLY A 7 9.22 0.93 -5.76
C GLY A 7 8.84 0.44 -7.16
N ALA A 8 9.74 -0.23 -7.84
CA ALA A 8 9.50 -0.76 -9.19
C ALA A 8 8.68 -2.07 -9.23
N VAL A 9 8.36 -2.67 -8.09
CA VAL A 9 7.70 -3.98 -8.04
C VAL A 9 6.32 -3.98 -8.71
N PRO A 10 5.40 -3.06 -8.39
CA PRO A 10 4.10 -3.02 -9.08
C PRO A 10 4.23 -2.80 -10.59
N TYR A 11 5.16 -1.93 -10.99
CA TYR A 11 5.42 -1.66 -12.41
C TYR A 11 5.94 -2.89 -13.17
N HIS A 12 6.78 -3.71 -12.54
CA HIS A 12 7.35 -4.93 -13.13
C HIS A 12 6.61 -6.21 -12.72
N TRP A 13 5.36 -6.11 -12.27
CA TRP A 13 4.61 -7.25 -11.73
C TRP A 13 4.59 -8.47 -12.65
N GLY A 14 4.39 -8.27 -13.96
CA GLY A 14 4.42 -9.34 -14.93
C GLY A 14 5.74 -10.12 -14.98
N ARG A 15 6.87 -9.44 -14.74
CA ARG A 15 8.19 -10.09 -14.65
C ARG A 15 8.28 -11.00 -13.41
N PHE A 16 7.81 -10.52 -12.27
CA PHE A 16 7.83 -11.33 -11.04
C PHE A 16 6.91 -12.54 -11.15
N ARG A 17 5.75 -12.39 -11.78
CA ARG A 17 4.85 -13.52 -12.07
C ARG A 17 5.53 -14.56 -12.97
N GLY A 18 6.18 -14.13 -14.04
CA GLY A 18 6.93 -15.02 -14.95
C GLY A 18 8.05 -15.76 -14.23
N LEU A 19 8.84 -15.06 -13.42
CA LEU A 19 9.91 -15.68 -12.62
C LEU A 19 9.36 -16.70 -11.61
N ALA A 20 8.25 -16.40 -10.96
CA ALA A 20 7.61 -17.35 -10.04
C ALA A 20 7.17 -18.63 -10.78
N GLN A 21 6.63 -18.50 -11.99
CA GLN A 21 6.24 -19.62 -12.83
C GLN A 21 7.44 -20.46 -13.26
N GLU A 22 8.52 -19.84 -13.73
CA GLU A 22 9.75 -20.52 -14.12
C GLU A 22 10.39 -21.30 -12.97
N LEU A 23 10.35 -20.76 -11.77
CA LEU A 23 10.82 -21.43 -10.56
C LEU A 23 9.89 -22.54 -10.08
N LYS A 24 8.82 -22.84 -10.82
CA LYS A 24 7.80 -23.83 -10.46
C LYS A 24 7.23 -23.60 -9.05
N LYS A 25 7.13 -22.34 -8.67
CA LYS A 25 6.52 -21.93 -7.40
C LYS A 25 5.02 -21.69 -7.60
N PRO A 26 4.21 -21.75 -6.55
CA PRO A 26 2.82 -21.30 -6.60
C PRO A 26 2.70 -19.90 -7.20
N LEU A 27 1.50 -19.55 -7.66
CA LEU A 27 1.24 -18.23 -8.18
C LEU A 27 1.73 -17.16 -7.18
N LEU A 28 2.23 -16.06 -7.70
CA LEU A 28 2.83 -14.98 -6.91
C LEU A 28 1.88 -14.49 -5.82
N GLU A 29 0.59 -14.38 -6.16
CA GLU A 29 -0.49 -13.97 -5.27
C GLU A 29 -0.71 -14.96 -4.11
N GLU A 30 -0.52 -16.24 -4.34
CA GLU A 30 -0.73 -17.29 -3.33
C GLU A 30 0.48 -17.48 -2.42
N HIS A 31 1.67 -17.28 -2.95
CA HIS A 31 2.92 -17.60 -2.24
C HIS A 31 3.59 -16.37 -1.63
N LEU A 32 3.91 -15.38 -2.44
CA LEU A 32 4.68 -14.22 -1.96
C LEU A 32 3.81 -13.24 -1.18
N LEU A 33 2.57 -13.02 -1.60
CA LEU A 33 1.70 -12.04 -0.95
C LEU A 33 1.15 -12.48 0.42
N ASN A 34 1.39 -13.72 0.86
CA ASN A 34 1.01 -14.12 2.21
C ASN A 34 1.80 -13.36 3.30
N ASN A 35 3.04 -12.98 3.00
CA ASN A 35 3.95 -12.35 3.96
C ASN A 35 4.58 -11.04 3.45
N ILE A 36 4.16 -10.55 2.29
CA ILE A 36 4.69 -9.32 1.70
C ILE A 36 3.59 -8.27 1.67
N PHE A 37 3.91 -7.09 2.20
CA PHE A 37 3.01 -5.95 2.30
C PHE A 37 3.69 -4.73 1.71
N PHE A 38 2.88 -3.82 1.17
CA PHE A 38 3.30 -2.58 0.54
C PHE A 38 2.69 -1.41 1.27
N ASP A 39 3.36 -0.28 1.31
CA ASP A 39 2.78 0.94 1.85
C ASP A 39 2.28 1.90 0.76
N THR A 40 1.59 2.95 1.17
CA THR A 40 1.04 3.97 0.28
C THR A 40 1.93 5.21 0.14
N CYS A 41 3.23 5.13 0.45
CA CYS A 41 4.17 6.25 0.29
C CYS A 41 4.47 6.51 -1.19
N VAL A 42 3.44 6.86 -1.95
CA VAL A 42 3.50 7.19 -3.37
C VAL A 42 2.83 8.56 -3.58
N TYR A 43 3.56 9.52 -4.12
CA TYR A 43 3.20 10.94 -4.08
C TYR A 43 2.47 11.42 -5.34
N HIS A 44 1.76 10.56 -6.05
CA HIS A 44 0.92 10.93 -7.19
C HIS A 44 -0.17 9.90 -7.46
N GLN A 45 -1.29 10.36 -8.01
CA GLN A 45 -2.45 9.52 -8.25
C GLN A 45 -2.17 8.31 -9.16
N PRO A 46 -1.49 8.44 -10.32
CA PRO A 46 -1.22 7.29 -11.19
C PRO A 46 -0.43 6.17 -10.52
N GLY A 47 0.49 6.51 -9.61
CA GLY A 47 1.26 5.51 -8.87
C GLY A 47 0.42 4.77 -7.83
N ILE A 48 -0.46 5.47 -7.13
CA ILE A 48 -1.43 4.84 -6.20
C ILE A 48 -2.40 3.95 -6.97
N ASP A 49 -2.90 4.39 -8.11
CA ASP A 49 -3.83 3.59 -8.92
C ASP A 49 -3.14 2.35 -9.50
N LEU A 50 -1.88 2.45 -9.91
CA LEU A 50 -1.09 1.28 -10.31
C LEU A 50 -0.93 0.30 -9.15
N LEU A 51 -0.54 0.78 -7.97
CA LEU A 51 -0.41 -0.05 -6.77
C LEU A 51 -1.72 -0.81 -6.50
N ASN A 52 -2.84 -0.11 -6.46
CA ASN A 52 -4.16 -0.69 -6.18
C ASN A 52 -4.68 -1.60 -7.30
N THR A 53 -4.20 -1.45 -8.52
CA THR A 53 -4.54 -2.34 -9.66
C THR A 53 -3.81 -3.68 -9.55
N VAL A 54 -2.57 -3.66 -9.07
CA VAL A 54 -1.67 -4.83 -9.15
C VAL A 54 -1.61 -5.58 -7.84
N ILE A 55 -1.61 -4.85 -6.71
CA ILE A 55 -1.44 -5.43 -5.39
C ILE A 55 -2.82 -5.60 -4.73
N PRO A 56 -3.16 -6.78 -4.23
CA PRO A 56 -4.40 -6.99 -3.50
C PRO A 56 -4.52 -6.05 -2.29
N VAL A 57 -5.68 -5.46 -2.09
CA VAL A 57 -5.94 -4.49 -1.01
C VAL A 57 -5.50 -4.99 0.36
N LYS A 58 -5.69 -6.28 0.64
CA LYS A 58 -5.24 -6.92 1.90
C LYS A 58 -3.73 -6.83 2.16
N ASN A 59 -2.93 -6.50 1.15
CA ASN A 59 -1.49 -6.39 1.23
C ASN A 59 -1.00 -4.93 1.21
N VAL A 60 -1.90 -3.96 1.23
CA VAL A 60 -1.57 -2.53 1.23
C VAL A 60 -1.80 -1.94 2.62
N LEU A 61 -0.81 -1.22 3.14
CA LEU A 61 -0.86 -0.52 4.42
C LEU A 61 -0.78 0.98 4.19
N PHE A 62 -1.57 1.75 4.93
CA PHE A 62 -1.49 3.19 4.88
C PHE A 62 -0.17 3.70 5.47
N ALA A 63 0.52 4.56 4.74
CA ALA A 63 1.63 5.35 5.22
C ALA A 63 1.78 6.63 4.37
N SER A 64 2.32 7.69 4.97
CA SER A 64 2.52 8.98 4.31
C SER A 64 3.97 9.42 4.25
N GLU A 65 4.84 8.81 5.04
CA GLU A 65 6.25 9.22 5.20
C GLU A 65 6.41 10.69 5.60
N MET A 66 5.48 11.19 6.40
CA MET A 66 5.24 12.60 6.71
C MET A 66 6.49 13.40 7.17
N ILE A 67 7.53 12.74 7.64
CA ILE A 67 8.76 13.39 8.11
C ILE A 67 9.92 13.21 7.13
N GLY A 68 9.70 12.47 6.05
CA GLY A 68 10.77 11.86 5.29
C GLY A 68 11.23 12.60 4.05
N ALA A 69 10.71 12.22 2.90
CA ALA A 69 11.39 12.45 1.65
C ALA A 69 11.15 13.84 1.05
N VAL A 70 9.90 14.32 1.01
CA VAL A 70 9.57 15.59 0.35
C VAL A 70 8.71 16.44 1.27
N ARG A 71 9.28 17.56 1.71
CA ARG A 71 8.59 18.56 2.52
C ARG A 71 8.25 19.76 1.62
N GLY A 72 7.10 19.76 1.05
CA GLY A 72 6.69 20.86 0.19
C GLY A 72 5.27 20.72 -0.29
N ILE A 73 4.77 21.80 -0.82
CA ILE A 73 3.46 21.86 -1.48
C ILE A 73 3.69 21.66 -2.97
N ASP A 74 3.00 20.70 -3.54
CA ASP A 74 2.98 20.49 -4.98
C ASP A 74 2.27 21.68 -5.65
N PRO A 75 2.95 22.46 -6.50
CA PRO A 75 2.35 23.61 -7.15
C PRO A 75 1.20 23.27 -8.11
N GLN A 76 1.13 22.03 -8.57
CA GLN A 76 0.04 21.58 -9.45
C GLN A 76 -1.26 21.31 -8.68
N THR A 77 -1.17 20.87 -7.43
CA THR A 77 -2.33 20.43 -6.65
C THR A 77 -2.65 21.35 -5.46
N GLY A 78 -1.69 22.14 -5.00
CA GLY A 78 -1.82 22.98 -3.81
C GLY A 78 -1.79 22.20 -2.48
N HIS A 79 -1.45 20.90 -2.50
CA HIS A 79 -1.37 20.04 -1.33
C HIS A 79 0.06 19.59 -1.06
N TYR A 80 0.34 19.16 0.17
CA TYR A 80 1.62 18.56 0.48
C TYR A 80 1.82 17.25 -0.32
N TYR A 81 3.05 17.02 -0.79
CA TYR A 81 3.38 15.80 -1.54
C TYR A 81 3.11 14.52 -0.73
N ASP A 82 3.36 14.54 0.56
CA ASP A 82 3.18 13.43 1.49
C ASP A 82 1.74 13.27 2.01
N ASP A 83 0.80 14.07 1.53
CA ASP A 83 -0.64 13.85 1.78
C ASP A 83 -1.18 12.68 0.93
N THR A 84 -0.66 11.49 1.21
CA THR A 84 -1.01 10.26 0.49
C THR A 84 -2.45 9.83 0.73
N LYS A 85 -3.05 10.24 1.86
CA LYS A 85 -4.46 9.96 2.15
C LYS A 85 -5.38 10.48 1.06
N ARG A 86 -5.10 11.65 0.52
CA ARG A 86 -5.85 12.27 -0.58
C ARG A 86 -5.93 11.39 -1.81
N TYR A 87 -4.82 10.76 -2.20
CA TYR A 87 -4.79 9.86 -3.36
C TYR A 87 -5.59 8.58 -3.13
N ILE A 88 -5.54 8.02 -1.91
CA ILE A 88 -6.37 6.86 -1.56
C ILE A 88 -7.87 7.22 -1.60
N GLN A 89 -8.24 8.40 -1.11
CA GLN A 89 -9.62 8.87 -1.14
C GLN A 89 -10.13 9.15 -2.56
N ALA A 90 -9.27 9.67 -3.44
CA ALA A 90 -9.61 9.99 -4.81
C ALA A 90 -9.62 8.77 -5.75
N SER A 91 -9.02 7.65 -5.36
CA SER A 91 -8.96 6.47 -6.22
C SER A 91 -10.37 5.89 -6.45
N THR A 92 -10.75 5.76 -7.70
CA THR A 92 -12.02 5.15 -8.12
C THR A 92 -11.97 3.62 -8.12
N LEU A 93 -10.79 3.05 -7.90
CA LEU A 93 -10.56 1.60 -7.84
C LEU A 93 -10.89 1.00 -6.48
N LEU A 94 -11.10 1.83 -5.47
CA LEU A 94 -11.29 1.41 -4.09
C LEU A 94 -12.72 1.67 -3.61
N SER A 95 -13.34 0.66 -3.02
CA SER A 95 -14.56 0.83 -2.23
C SER A 95 -14.25 1.42 -0.85
N ASP A 96 -15.26 1.82 -0.10
CA ASP A 96 -15.09 2.28 1.28
C ASP A 96 -14.58 1.16 2.20
N ALA A 97 -14.96 -0.08 1.94
CA ALA A 97 -14.44 -1.24 2.64
C ALA A 97 -12.94 -1.45 2.37
N ASP A 98 -12.48 -1.24 1.13
CA ASP A 98 -11.08 -1.30 0.76
C ASP A 98 -10.27 -0.19 1.44
N ARG A 99 -10.81 1.02 1.48
CA ARG A 99 -10.17 2.14 2.20
C ARG A 99 -10.02 1.85 3.69
N HIS A 100 -11.07 1.29 4.32
CA HIS A 100 -10.98 0.87 5.73
C HIS A 100 -9.91 -0.20 5.94
N GLN A 101 -9.79 -1.17 5.02
CA GLN A 101 -8.72 -2.16 5.09
C GLN A 101 -7.33 -1.51 5.03
N ILE A 102 -7.10 -0.60 4.09
CA ILE A 102 -5.82 0.08 3.91
C ILE A 102 -5.49 0.95 5.15
N TYR A 103 -6.46 1.71 5.65
CA TYR A 103 -6.22 2.66 6.75
C TYR A 103 -6.05 1.98 8.11
N GLU A 104 -6.72 0.86 8.35
CA GLU A 104 -6.78 0.29 9.69
C GLU A 104 -6.67 -1.24 9.75
N ALA A 105 -7.55 -1.99 9.08
CA ALA A 105 -7.69 -3.42 9.33
C ALA A 105 -6.41 -4.20 8.98
N ASN A 106 -5.73 -3.83 7.90
CA ASN A 106 -4.50 -4.51 7.49
C ASN A 106 -3.36 -4.29 8.49
N VAL A 107 -3.15 -3.07 8.99
CA VAL A 107 -2.08 -2.79 9.94
C VAL A 107 -2.31 -3.51 11.28
N ARG A 108 -3.56 -3.62 11.73
CA ARG A 108 -3.91 -4.40 12.93
C ARG A 108 -3.57 -5.88 12.76
N ARG A 109 -3.85 -6.45 11.59
CA ARG A 109 -3.53 -7.85 11.27
C ARG A 109 -2.02 -8.09 11.17
N VAL A 110 -1.28 -7.17 10.56
CA VAL A 110 0.17 -7.30 10.32
C VAL A 110 0.97 -7.05 11.60
N PHE A 111 0.48 -6.19 12.48
CA PHE A 111 1.13 -5.83 13.74
C PHE A 111 0.24 -6.16 14.95
N PRO A 112 0.15 -7.44 15.37
CA PRO A 112 -0.77 -7.85 16.43
C PRO A 112 -0.50 -7.17 17.79
N ARG A 113 0.73 -6.75 18.06
CA ARG A 113 1.05 -5.98 19.27
C ARG A 113 0.39 -4.59 19.26
N LEU A 114 0.30 -3.96 18.08
CA LEU A 114 -0.41 -2.70 17.93
C LEU A 114 -1.91 -2.91 18.16
N ASP A 115 -2.49 -3.93 17.52
CA ASP A 115 -3.91 -4.26 17.68
C ASP A 115 -4.28 -4.50 19.16
N THR A 116 -3.46 -5.27 19.88
CA THR A 116 -3.64 -5.48 21.32
C THR A 116 -3.65 -4.17 22.11
N ARG A 117 -2.72 -3.26 21.83
CA ARG A 117 -2.64 -1.97 22.51
C ARG A 117 -3.82 -1.06 22.18
N LEU A 118 -4.30 -1.08 20.95
CA LEU A 118 -5.47 -0.30 20.54
C LEU A 118 -6.73 -0.81 21.25
N LYS A 119 -6.95 -2.11 21.27
CA LYS A 119 -8.07 -2.74 22.00
C LYS A 119 -8.07 -2.43 23.49
N GLN A 120 -6.90 -2.41 24.13
CA GLN A 120 -6.77 -2.00 25.54
C GLN A 120 -7.17 -0.54 25.79
N LYS A 121 -7.14 0.29 24.76
CA LYS A 121 -7.56 1.70 24.81
C LYS A 121 -9.01 1.94 24.34
N GLY A 122 -9.75 0.86 24.04
CA GLY A 122 -11.11 0.94 23.53
C GLY A 122 -11.24 1.37 22.08
N LEU A 123 -10.16 1.20 21.30
CA LEU A 123 -10.10 1.52 19.87
C LEU A 123 -10.13 0.26 19.01
#